data_c9a601f31d056161f203e745cf5f2ff0
#
_entry.id   c9a601f31d056161f203e745cf5f2ff0
#
_cell.length_a   1.000
_cell.length_b   1.000
_cell.length_c   1.000
_cell.angle_alpha   90.00
_cell.angle_beta   90.00
_cell.angle_gamma   90.00
#
_symmetry.space_group_name_H-M   'P 1'
#
loop_
_entity.id
_entity.type
_entity.pdbx_description
1 polymer ?
#
loop_
_entity_poly.entity_id
_entity_poly.type
_entity_poly.pdbx_seq_one_letter_code
_entity_poly.pdbx_strand_id
1 'polypeptide(L)'
;MHYFHVKNFIKISLLILLNSYSLSQGFWGKEFPEGKIKYSPRKYICYKAKNVVILDGKINEKAWENVPWTDSFVDIEGNLKPDPYYDTKVKMLWDENYFYFAALLEEPHVWATITERDEVIFKDNDFEIFLDPDGDTHNYYELEVNALETEWDLFFLKPYHDDEKVVLDSWDIPGLITKVHVDGTINDPTNIDKNWSVEIAIPWNTFISNYRSYTFPY
;
A
#
# COMPACT_ATOMS: atom_id res chain seq x y z
N MET A 1 3.58 -66.48 27.01
CA MET A 1 2.94 -65.28 27.61
C MET A 1 3.62 -63.97 27.14
N HIS A 2 4.13 -63.88 25.90
CA HIS A 2 4.83 -62.73 25.36
C HIS A 2 4.27 -62.13 24.07
N TYR A 3 3.16 -62.67 23.56
CA TYR A 3 2.59 -62.21 22.30
C TYR A 3 1.51 -61.12 22.46
N PHE A 4 1.05 -60.85 23.66
CA PHE A 4 -0.07 -59.90 23.89
C PHE A 4 0.35 -58.43 23.98
N HIS A 5 1.62 -58.16 24.25
CA HIS A 5 2.07 -56.77 24.44
C HIS A 5 2.47 -56.07 23.13
N VAL A 6 2.96 -56.80 22.14
CA VAL A 6 3.45 -56.20 20.87
C VAL A 6 2.29 -55.68 20.01
N LYS A 7 1.14 -56.39 19.97
CA LYS A 7 -0.03 -55.96 19.21
C LYS A 7 -0.68 -54.64 19.72
N ASN A 8 -0.62 -54.41 21.04
CA ASN A 8 -1.18 -53.20 21.59
C ASN A 8 -0.27 -52.00 21.38
N PHE A 9 1.07 -52.18 21.38
CA PHE A 9 2.01 -51.12 21.10
C PHE A 9 1.91 -50.65 19.63
N ILE A 10 1.73 -51.55 18.69
CA ILE A 10 1.56 -51.19 17.27
C ILE A 10 0.24 -50.44 17.01
N LYS A 11 -0.84 -50.81 17.72
CA LYS A 11 -2.12 -50.08 17.61
C LYS A 11 -2.05 -48.70 18.22
N ILE A 12 -1.37 -48.51 19.34
CA ILE A 12 -1.19 -47.20 19.96
C ILE A 12 -0.29 -46.32 19.13
N SER A 13 0.81 -46.85 18.59
CA SER A 13 1.71 -46.10 17.68
C SER A 13 1.01 -45.69 16.37
N LEU A 14 0.14 -46.54 15.85
CA LEU A 14 -0.63 -46.23 14.63
C LEU A 14 -1.71 -45.17 14.92
N LEU A 15 -2.32 -45.18 16.10
CA LEU A 15 -3.28 -44.14 16.51
C LEU A 15 -2.59 -42.78 16.75
N ILE A 16 -1.40 -42.78 17.29
CA ILE A 16 -0.61 -41.54 17.51
C ILE A 16 -0.14 -40.98 16.15
N LEU A 17 0.26 -41.82 15.21
CA LEU A 17 0.61 -41.40 13.85
C LEU A 17 -0.59 -40.85 13.08
N LEU A 18 -1.78 -41.46 13.23
CA LEU A 18 -3.00 -40.94 12.60
C LEU A 18 -3.46 -39.60 13.22
N ASN A 19 -3.27 -39.39 14.52
CA ASN A 19 -3.55 -38.10 15.16
C ASN A 19 -2.52 -37.03 14.79
N SER A 20 -1.25 -37.41 14.62
CA SER A 20 -0.23 -36.43 14.18
C SER A 20 -0.44 -35.99 12.71
N TYR A 21 -0.98 -36.85 11.86
CA TYR A 21 -1.41 -36.45 10.52
C TYR A 21 -2.66 -35.57 10.52
N SER A 22 -3.54 -35.72 11.52
CA SER A 22 -4.72 -34.88 11.67
C SER A 22 -4.40 -33.48 12.23
N LEU A 23 -3.31 -33.35 12.99
CA LEU A 23 -2.85 -32.06 13.54
C LEU A 23 -1.95 -31.27 12.60
N SER A 24 -1.46 -31.91 11.52
CA SER A 24 -0.70 -31.23 10.46
C SER A 24 -1.58 -30.69 9.32
N GLN A 25 -2.88 -30.94 9.35
CA GLN A 25 -3.83 -30.18 8.54
C GLN A 25 -4.02 -28.82 9.20
N GLY A 26 -2.96 -28.09 9.06
CA GLY A 26 -2.67 -26.84 9.60
C GLY A 26 -3.83 -25.86 9.53
N PHE A 27 -3.76 -24.94 10.38
CA PHE A 27 -4.26 -23.62 10.51
C PHE A 27 -4.85 -22.96 9.22
N TRP A 28 -4.50 -23.42 8.08
CA TRP A 28 -5.04 -23.05 6.76
C TRP A 28 -6.10 -24.09 6.35
N GLY A 29 -7.35 -23.77 6.56
CA GLY A 29 -8.48 -24.60 6.07
C GLY A 29 -8.25 -25.05 4.63
N LYS A 30 -8.94 -26.06 4.24
CA LYS A 30 -8.79 -27.00 3.11
C LYS A 30 -8.43 -26.40 1.77
N GLU A 31 -7.88 -25.47 1.39
CA GLU A 31 -7.50 -24.88 0.10
C GLU A 31 -7.55 -23.35 0.20
N PHE A 32 -6.44 -22.72 -0.09
CA PHE A 32 -6.49 -21.33 -0.50
C PHE A 32 -7.45 -21.26 -1.68
N PRO A 33 -8.52 -20.47 -1.62
CA PRO A 33 -9.34 -20.29 -2.80
C PRO A 33 -8.42 -19.77 -3.91
N GLU A 34 -8.44 -20.43 -5.06
CA GLU A 34 -7.74 -19.92 -6.23
C GLU A 34 -8.18 -18.46 -6.44
N GLY A 35 -7.22 -17.58 -6.64
CA GLY A 35 -7.50 -16.19 -6.91
C GLY A 35 -8.46 -16.07 -8.08
N LYS A 36 -9.56 -15.33 -7.92
CA LYS A 36 -10.54 -15.10 -9.00
C LYS A 36 -9.93 -14.31 -10.16
N ILE A 37 -8.83 -13.65 -9.92
CA ILE A 37 -8.11 -12.80 -10.88
C ILE A 37 -6.71 -13.39 -11.05
N LYS A 38 -6.28 -13.51 -12.32
CA LYS A 38 -4.91 -13.90 -12.63
C LYS A 38 -3.96 -12.85 -12.09
N TYR A 39 -3.03 -13.26 -11.21
CA TYR A 39 -1.99 -12.37 -10.70
C TYR A 39 -1.12 -11.86 -11.85
N SER A 40 -1.22 -10.58 -12.15
CA SER A 40 -0.47 -9.89 -13.19
C SER A 40 -0.20 -8.46 -12.75
N PRO A 41 0.77 -8.24 -11.84
CA PRO A 41 1.04 -6.91 -11.32
C PRO A 41 1.49 -5.99 -12.43
N ARG A 42 0.98 -4.75 -12.41
CA ARG A 42 1.41 -3.69 -13.33
C ARG A 42 2.84 -3.30 -13.00
N LYS A 43 3.53 -2.75 -13.98
CA LYS A 43 4.92 -2.32 -13.84
C LYS A 43 5.05 -0.88 -14.28
N TYR A 44 5.81 -0.11 -13.53
CA TYR A 44 6.14 1.27 -13.87
C TYR A 44 7.67 1.45 -13.86
N ILE A 45 8.20 2.13 -14.86
CA ILE A 45 9.63 2.47 -14.91
C ILE A 45 9.77 3.86 -14.30
N CYS A 46 10.26 3.89 -13.08
CA CYS A 46 10.54 5.14 -12.38
C CYS A 46 11.91 5.68 -12.79
N TYR A 47 11.93 6.87 -13.38
CA TYR A 47 13.15 7.51 -13.85
C TYR A 47 13.75 8.42 -12.77
N LYS A 48 15.06 8.62 -12.87
CA LYS A 48 15.74 9.62 -12.07
C LYS A 48 15.34 11.03 -12.52
N ALA A 49 15.04 11.89 -11.57
CA ALA A 49 14.72 13.29 -11.83
C ALA A 49 15.90 14.02 -12.51
N LYS A 50 15.63 14.66 -13.63
CA LYS A 50 16.65 15.44 -14.38
C LYS A 50 16.68 16.91 -13.94
N ASN A 51 15.62 17.37 -13.33
CA ASN A 51 15.45 18.73 -12.82
C ASN A 51 15.02 18.66 -11.36
N VAL A 52 15.19 19.76 -10.65
CA VAL A 52 14.70 19.87 -9.28
C VAL A 52 13.19 19.68 -9.27
N VAL A 53 12.70 18.83 -8.39
CA VAL A 53 11.28 18.66 -8.09
C VAL A 53 10.92 19.71 -7.05
N ILE A 54 9.98 20.58 -7.36
CA ILE A 54 9.43 21.58 -6.45
C ILE A 54 8.04 21.09 -6.07
N LEU A 55 7.80 20.90 -4.79
CA LEU A 55 6.52 20.40 -4.31
C LEU A 55 5.63 21.59 -3.98
N ASP A 56 4.61 21.85 -4.79
CA ASP A 56 3.59 22.87 -4.54
C ASP A 56 2.15 22.34 -4.77
N GLY A 57 2.04 21.02 -4.97
CA GLY A 57 0.80 20.30 -5.24
C GLY A 57 0.38 20.33 -6.70
N LYS A 58 1.05 21.11 -7.57
CA LYS A 58 0.74 21.19 -9.00
C LYS A 58 1.74 20.39 -9.80
N ILE A 59 1.27 19.58 -10.72
CA ILE A 59 2.11 18.69 -11.54
C ILE A 59 2.51 19.40 -12.82
N ASN A 60 3.05 20.61 -12.73
CA ASN A 60 3.38 21.46 -13.87
C ASN A 60 4.87 21.79 -14.00
N GLU A 61 5.71 21.33 -13.08
CA GLU A 61 7.14 21.54 -13.09
C GLU A 61 7.81 20.80 -14.25
N LYS A 62 8.93 21.36 -14.67
CA LYS A 62 9.77 20.77 -15.72
C LYS A 62 10.23 19.34 -15.38
N ALA A 63 10.31 19.02 -14.10
CA ALA A 63 10.65 17.67 -13.65
C ALA A 63 9.63 16.64 -14.13
N TRP A 64 8.35 16.97 -14.13
CA TRP A 64 7.25 16.08 -14.51
C TRP A 64 6.90 16.06 -16.00
N GLU A 65 7.43 17.01 -16.80
CA GLU A 65 6.99 17.25 -18.18
C GLU A 65 7.06 16.00 -19.07
N ASN A 66 8.15 15.23 -18.99
CA ASN A 66 8.36 14.05 -19.83
C ASN A 66 8.25 12.71 -19.05
N VAL A 67 7.67 12.75 -17.87
CA VAL A 67 7.45 11.55 -17.06
C VAL A 67 6.14 10.91 -17.50
N PRO A 68 6.13 9.63 -17.89
CA PRO A 68 4.89 8.96 -18.28
C PRO A 68 3.94 8.84 -17.09
N TRP A 69 2.65 9.01 -17.37
CA TRP A 69 1.62 8.62 -16.41
C TRP A 69 1.53 7.10 -16.32
N THR A 70 1.05 6.61 -15.19
CA THR A 70 0.53 5.23 -15.10
C THR A 70 -0.68 5.07 -16.03
N ASP A 71 -1.12 3.84 -16.27
CA ASP A 71 -2.50 3.61 -16.69
C ASP A 71 -3.44 4.17 -15.62
N SER A 72 -4.68 4.49 -16.03
CA SER A 72 -5.74 4.86 -15.10
C SER A 72 -5.95 3.79 -14.02
N PHE A 73 -6.29 4.23 -12.83
CA PHE A 73 -6.61 3.30 -11.75
C PHE A 73 -7.87 2.50 -12.09
N VAL A 74 -7.92 1.30 -11.57
CA VAL A 74 -9.07 0.39 -11.70
C VAL A 74 -9.49 -0.03 -10.31
N ASP A 75 -10.71 -0.57 -10.20
CA ASP A 75 -11.16 -1.15 -8.94
C ASP A 75 -10.18 -2.23 -8.42
N ILE A 76 -10.01 -2.32 -7.11
CA ILE A 76 -9.11 -3.30 -6.47
C ILE A 76 -9.51 -4.76 -6.82
N GLU A 77 -10.79 -5.01 -7.10
CA GLU A 77 -11.26 -6.31 -7.59
C GLU A 77 -11.08 -6.46 -9.12
N GLY A 78 -10.47 -5.48 -9.80
CA GLY A 78 -10.21 -5.48 -11.23
C GLY A 78 -11.49 -5.70 -12.05
N ASN A 79 -11.44 -6.57 -13.04
CA ASN A 79 -12.56 -6.85 -13.97
C ASN A 79 -13.82 -7.44 -13.30
N LEU A 80 -13.82 -7.66 -12.00
CA LEU A 80 -15.01 -8.06 -11.25
C LEU A 80 -15.92 -6.88 -10.90
N LYS A 81 -15.43 -5.66 -11.07
CA LYS A 81 -16.14 -4.41 -10.85
C LYS A 81 -16.10 -3.55 -12.12
N PRO A 82 -17.03 -2.60 -12.26
CA PRO A 82 -16.95 -1.60 -13.31
C PRO A 82 -15.71 -0.71 -13.11
N ASP A 83 -15.25 -0.09 -14.20
CA ASP A 83 -14.22 0.93 -14.11
C ASP A 83 -14.68 2.11 -13.23
N PRO A 84 -13.77 2.77 -12.50
CA PRO A 84 -14.08 3.99 -11.75
C PRO A 84 -14.72 5.06 -12.63
N TYR A 85 -15.62 5.85 -12.07
CA TYR A 85 -16.25 6.97 -12.79
C TYR A 85 -15.27 8.09 -13.11
N TYR A 86 -14.28 8.30 -12.26
CA TYR A 86 -13.29 9.39 -12.34
C TYR A 86 -11.92 8.82 -12.51
N ASP A 87 -11.10 9.54 -13.27
CA ASP A 87 -9.75 9.09 -13.62
C ASP A 87 -8.76 9.46 -12.52
N THR A 88 -7.96 8.51 -12.13
CA THR A 88 -6.80 8.71 -11.25
C THR A 88 -5.56 8.13 -11.89
N LYS A 89 -4.48 8.90 -11.93
CA LYS A 89 -3.16 8.48 -12.45
C LYS A 89 -2.03 9.08 -11.65
N VAL A 90 -0.89 8.42 -11.73
CA VAL A 90 0.30 8.77 -10.97
C VAL A 90 1.50 8.89 -11.90
N LYS A 91 2.41 9.79 -11.56
CA LYS A 91 3.79 9.84 -12.03
C LYS A 91 4.71 9.56 -10.87
N MET A 92 5.85 8.94 -11.16
CA MET A 92 6.88 8.70 -10.15
C MET A 92 8.26 9.09 -10.68
N LEU A 93 9.06 9.69 -9.79
CA LEU A 93 10.46 10.03 -10.01
C LEU A 93 11.28 9.66 -8.77
N TRP A 94 12.57 9.66 -8.89
CA TRP A 94 13.48 9.54 -7.76
C TRP A 94 14.73 10.38 -7.96
N ASP A 95 15.37 10.76 -6.85
CA ASP A 95 16.72 11.31 -6.84
C ASP A 95 17.55 10.66 -5.70
N GLU A 96 18.67 11.24 -5.32
CA GLU A 96 19.54 10.69 -4.28
C GLU A 96 18.94 10.77 -2.88
N ASN A 97 17.91 11.59 -2.67
CA ASN A 97 17.34 11.88 -1.36
C ASN A 97 15.92 11.33 -1.20
N TYR A 98 15.12 11.37 -2.29
CA TYR A 98 13.69 11.14 -2.23
C TYR A 98 13.17 10.22 -3.33
N PHE A 99 12.11 9.51 -2.99
CA PHE A 99 11.17 8.94 -3.94
C PHE A 99 9.97 9.89 -4.03
N TYR A 100 9.62 10.28 -5.26
CA TYR A 100 8.58 11.26 -5.53
C TYR A 100 7.37 10.63 -6.20
N PHE A 101 6.18 11.02 -5.75
CA PHE A 101 4.90 10.71 -6.38
C PHE A 101 4.20 12.01 -6.76
N ALA A 102 3.49 12.00 -7.86
CA ALA A 102 2.58 13.05 -8.27
C ALA A 102 1.31 12.40 -8.77
N ALA A 103 0.21 12.51 -8.02
CA ALA A 103 -1.08 11.95 -8.37
C ALA A 103 -2.05 13.04 -8.81
N LEU A 104 -2.83 12.74 -9.84
CA LEU A 104 -3.91 13.58 -10.33
C LEU A 104 -5.21 12.78 -10.21
N LEU A 105 -6.17 13.32 -9.49
CA LEU A 105 -7.46 12.71 -9.21
C LEU A 105 -8.57 13.60 -9.77
N GLU A 106 -9.28 13.10 -10.79
CA GLU A 106 -10.49 13.77 -11.29
C GLU A 106 -11.58 13.65 -10.23
N GLU A 107 -12.13 14.80 -9.79
CA GLU A 107 -13.17 14.83 -8.80
C GLU A 107 -14.03 16.10 -8.96
N PRO A 108 -15.30 15.96 -9.37
CA PRO A 108 -16.17 17.11 -9.61
C PRO A 108 -16.70 17.79 -8.35
N HIS A 109 -16.54 17.17 -7.20
CA HIS A 109 -16.90 17.74 -5.90
C HIS A 109 -15.88 17.32 -4.87
N VAL A 110 -14.79 18.08 -4.80
CA VAL A 110 -13.70 17.81 -3.85
C VAL A 110 -14.18 18.01 -2.43
N TRP A 111 -14.07 16.93 -1.65
CA TRP A 111 -14.59 16.91 -0.29
C TRP A 111 -13.59 16.32 0.68
N ALA A 112 -13.29 17.03 1.76
CA ALA A 112 -12.46 16.55 2.85
C ALA A 112 -12.86 17.26 4.16
N THR A 113 -12.86 16.53 5.26
CA THR A 113 -13.29 17.02 6.57
C THR A 113 -12.31 16.77 7.69
N ILE A 114 -11.39 15.86 7.51
CA ILE A 114 -10.40 15.46 8.51
C ILE A 114 -9.20 16.38 8.41
N THR A 115 -8.86 17.04 9.53
CA THR A 115 -7.81 18.05 9.62
C THR A 115 -6.68 17.69 10.57
N GLU A 116 -6.91 16.68 11.43
CA GLU A 116 -5.91 16.26 12.41
C GLU A 116 -5.08 15.11 11.84
N ARG A 117 -3.75 15.22 11.94
CA ARG A 117 -2.82 14.15 11.55
C ARG A 117 -3.12 12.87 12.36
N ASP A 118 -2.90 11.72 11.75
CA ASP A 118 -3.09 10.38 12.32
C ASP A 118 -4.54 10.04 12.70
N GLU A 119 -5.50 10.83 12.23
CA GLU A 119 -6.89 10.39 12.19
C GLU A 119 -7.13 9.46 10.98
N VAL A 120 -8.22 8.73 11.02
CA VAL A 120 -8.60 7.73 10.01
C VAL A 120 -9.01 8.44 8.71
N ILE A 121 -8.04 8.69 7.83
CA ILE A 121 -8.17 9.52 6.62
C ILE A 121 -9.09 8.88 5.58
N PHE A 122 -9.12 7.56 5.40
CA PHE A 122 -9.98 6.86 4.43
C PHE A 122 -11.50 7.09 4.65
N LYS A 123 -11.91 7.86 5.65
CA LYS A 123 -13.31 8.33 5.79
C LYS A 123 -13.61 9.54 4.91
N ASP A 124 -12.60 10.25 4.48
CA ASP A 124 -12.66 11.23 3.41
C ASP A 124 -12.29 10.55 2.07
N ASN A 125 -12.39 11.26 0.95
CA ASN A 125 -11.72 10.88 -0.28
C ASN A 125 -10.24 11.18 -0.12
N ASP A 126 -9.40 10.20 -0.39
CA ASP A 126 -7.96 10.29 -0.16
C ASP A 126 -7.16 9.61 -1.27
N PHE A 127 -5.86 9.80 -1.21
CA PHE A 127 -4.88 9.11 -2.03
C PHE A 127 -3.99 8.26 -1.13
N GLU A 128 -3.99 6.95 -1.37
CA GLU A 128 -3.21 5.98 -0.59
C GLU A 128 -1.99 5.46 -1.37
N ILE A 129 -0.90 5.24 -0.64
CA ILE A 129 0.32 4.61 -1.14
C ILE A 129 0.72 3.47 -0.20
N PHE A 130 0.83 2.26 -0.73
CA PHE A 130 1.45 1.14 -0.04
C PHE A 130 2.86 0.92 -0.58
N LEU A 131 3.84 0.84 0.30
CA LEU A 131 5.25 0.65 -0.05
C LEU A 131 5.81 -0.55 0.67
N ASP A 132 6.12 -1.58 -0.10
CA ASP A 132 6.76 -2.81 0.36
C ASP A 132 8.11 -2.94 -0.34
N PRO A 133 9.22 -2.50 0.28
CA PRO A 133 10.50 -2.35 -0.39
C PRO A 133 11.14 -3.67 -0.82
N ASP A 134 10.88 -4.77 -0.15
CA ASP A 134 11.43 -6.10 -0.48
C ASP A 134 10.40 -7.07 -1.09
N GLY A 135 9.12 -6.67 -1.09
CA GLY A 135 8.05 -7.39 -1.76
C GLY A 135 7.62 -8.68 -1.06
N ASP A 136 7.83 -8.78 0.25
CA ASP A 136 7.49 -9.97 1.05
C ASP A 136 6.17 -9.85 1.82
N THR A 137 5.46 -8.71 1.68
CA THR A 137 4.21 -8.36 2.35
C THR A 137 4.31 -8.16 3.86
N HIS A 138 5.52 -8.02 4.38
CA HIS A 138 5.79 -7.71 5.78
C HIS A 138 6.59 -6.42 5.89
N ASN A 139 6.52 -5.74 7.03
CA ASN A 139 7.26 -4.51 7.30
C ASN A 139 7.08 -3.46 6.20
N TYR A 140 5.86 -3.29 5.73
CA TYR A 140 5.50 -2.33 4.69
C TYR A 140 4.85 -1.07 5.27
N TYR A 141 4.80 -0.05 4.44
CA TYR A 141 4.34 1.29 4.80
C TYR A 141 3.03 1.60 4.08
N GLU A 142 2.17 2.35 4.73
CA GLU A 142 0.99 2.97 4.15
C GLU A 142 1.02 4.46 4.45
N LEU A 143 0.62 5.26 3.48
CA LEU A 143 0.44 6.70 3.60
C LEU A 143 -0.88 7.07 2.96
N GLU A 144 -1.75 7.71 3.71
CA GLU A 144 -3.01 8.28 3.25
C GLU A 144 -2.92 9.81 3.29
N VAL A 145 -3.44 10.49 2.26
CA VAL A 145 -3.47 11.96 2.18
C VAL A 145 -4.80 12.40 1.58
N ASN A 146 -5.54 13.26 2.28
CA ASN A 146 -6.78 13.85 1.77
C ASN A 146 -6.55 15.18 1.05
N ALA A 147 -7.62 15.76 0.49
CA ALA A 147 -7.55 17.02 -0.24
C ALA A 147 -7.25 18.25 0.63
N LEU A 148 -7.28 18.14 1.96
CA LEU A 148 -6.85 19.16 2.91
C LEU A 148 -5.36 19.07 3.28
N GLU A 149 -4.59 18.18 2.64
CA GLU A 149 -3.18 17.91 2.97
C GLU A 149 -3.02 17.28 4.37
N THR A 150 -4.06 16.60 4.87
CA THR A 150 -3.97 15.85 6.12
C THR A 150 -3.41 14.47 5.83
N GLU A 151 -2.46 14.04 6.64
CA GLU A 151 -1.69 12.82 6.46
C GLU A 151 -1.98 11.81 7.56
N TRP A 152 -1.97 10.53 7.20
CA TRP A 152 -1.91 9.41 8.10
C TRP A 152 -0.93 8.39 7.56
N ASP A 153 0.15 8.14 8.26
CA ASP A 153 1.16 7.18 7.87
C ASP A 153 1.25 6.03 8.88
N LEU A 154 1.35 4.82 8.36
CA LEU A 154 1.24 3.58 9.10
C LEU A 154 2.43 2.68 8.78
N PHE A 155 2.86 1.89 9.76
CA PHE A 155 3.83 0.82 9.54
C PHE A 155 3.22 -0.53 9.93
N PHE A 156 3.15 -1.43 8.95
CA PHE A 156 2.59 -2.76 9.11
C PHE A 156 3.70 -3.79 9.28
N LEU A 157 3.66 -4.56 10.34
CA LEU A 157 4.59 -5.67 10.56
C LEU A 157 4.17 -6.95 9.85
N LYS A 158 2.88 -7.08 9.51
CA LYS A 158 2.27 -8.26 8.90
C LYS A 158 1.27 -7.86 7.81
N PRO A 159 0.91 -8.80 6.90
CA PRO A 159 -0.12 -8.57 5.91
C PRO A 159 -1.43 -8.06 6.50
N TYR A 160 -2.09 -7.18 5.76
CA TYR A 160 -3.33 -6.50 6.19
C TYR A 160 -4.46 -7.48 6.59
N HIS A 161 -4.50 -8.65 5.97
CA HIS A 161 -5.50 -9.70 6.22
C HIS A 161 -5.04 -10.80 7.16
N ASP A 162 -3.91 -10.64 7.83
CA ASP A 162 -3.50 -11.59 8.85
C ASP A 162 -4.39 -11.47 10.10
N ASP A 163 -4.66 -12.59 10.79
CA ASP A 163 -5.57 -12.64 11.94
C ASP A 163 -5.11 -11.76 13.11
N GLU A 164 -3.82 -11.51 13.20
CA GLU A 164 -3.21 -10.60 14.17
C GLU A 164 -2.65 -9.38 13.45
N LYS A 165 -3.45 -8.36 13.23
CA LYS A 165 -2.96 -7.06 12.77
C LYS A 165 -1.95 -6.50 13.75
N VAL A 166 -0.72 -6.31 13.31
CA VAL A 166 0.26 -5.52 14.04
C VAL A 166 0.59 -4.32 13.17
N VAL A 167 -0.03 -3.22 13.49
CA VAL A 167 0.17 -1.92 12.85
C VAL A 167 0.64 -0.93 13.91
N LEU A 168 1.60 -0.12 13.54
CA LEU A 168 2.04 1.04 14.30
C LEU A 168 1.38 2.27 13.67
N ASP A 169 0.28 2.70 14.24
CA ASP A 169 -0.55 3.81 13.82
C ASP A 169 -0.02 5.19 14.25
N SER A 170 0.89 5.21 15.18
CA SER A 170 1.60 6.40 15.65
C SER A 170 3.02 6.51 15.07
N TRP A 171 3.30 5.79 13.98
CA TRP A 171 4.58 5.85 13.31
C TRP A 171 4.55 6.92 12.22
N ASP A 172 5.55 7.79 12.23
CA ASP A 172 5.68 8.87 11.24
C ASP A 172 6.80 8.56 10.23
N ILE A 173 6.60 8.93 8.97
CA ILE A 173 7.65 8.96 7.95
C ILE A 173 8.55 10.17 8.20
N PRO A 174 9.78 9.98 8.69
CA PRO A 174 10.63 11.11 9.02
C PRO A 174 11.04 11.92 7.79
N GLY A 175 10.64 13.18 7.73
CA GLY A 175 10.95 14.06 6.61
C GLY A 175 10.06 13.89 5.38
N LEU A 176 8.88 13.28 5.54
CA LEU A 176 7.82 13.29 4.55
C LEU A 176 7.48 14.72 4.16
N ILE A 177 7.24 14.95 2.89
CA ILE A 177 6.72 16.22 2.38
C ILE A 177 5.54 15.89 1.48
N THR A 178 4.38 16.47 1.78
CA THR A 178 3.19 16.40 0.94
C THR A 178 2.74 17.81 0.56
N LYS A 179 2.20 17.96 -0.63
CA LYS A 179 1.58 19.20 -1.09
C LYS A 179 0.37 18.88 -1.94
N VAL A 180 -0.73 19.54 -1.63
CA VAL A 180 -2.00 19.36 -2.33
C VAL A 180 -2.38 20.64 -3.08
N HIS A 181 -2.95 20.49 -4.26
CA HIS A 181 -3.59 21.56 -5.01
C HIS A 181 -4.97 21.11 -5.48
N VAL A 182 -5.96 21.98 -5.33
CA VAL A 182 -7.32 21.76 -5.81
C VAL A 182 -7.62 22.73 -6.95
N ASP A 183 -7.95 22.21 -8.15
CA ASP A 183 -8.48 23.01 -9.27
C ASP A 183 -9.99 23.12 -9.13
N GLY A 184 -10.42 23.87 -8.15
CA GLY A 184 -11.80 24.03 -7.72
C GLY A 184 -11.91 24.60 -6.31
N THR A 185 -12.89 24.11 -5.56
CA THR A 185 -13.15 24.49 -4.17
C THR A 185 -13.38 23.24 -3.32
N ILE A 186 -12.96 23.27 -2.07
CA ILE A 186 -13.19 22.15 -1.15
C ILE A 186 -14.50 22.38 -0.40
N ASN A 187 -15.32 21.33 -0.28
CA ASN A 187 -16.58 21.33 0.51
C ASN A 187 -17.63 22.32 0.02
N ASP A 188 -17.61 22.71 -1.25
CA ASP A 188 -18.64 23.56 -1.85
C ASP A 188 -19.42 22.80 -2.95
N PRO A 189 -20.63 22.31 -2.67
CA PRO A 189 -21.43 21.56 -3.65
C PRO A 189 -22.09 22.46 -4.71
N THR A 190 -21.90 23.77 -4.67
CA THR A 190 -22.59 24.71 -5.59
C THR A 190 -21.86 24.90 -6.91
N ASN A 191 -20.63 24.45 -7.02
CA ASN A 191 -19.84 24.46 -8.23
C ASN A 191 -19.36 23.05 -8.63
N ILE A 192 -18.73 22.95 -9.77
CA ILE A 192 -18.12 21.71 -10.27
C ILE A 192 -16.61 21.94 -10.33
N ASP A 193 -15.89 21.12 -9.57
CA ASP A 193 -14.43 21.11 -9.54
C ASP A 193 -13.91 20.28 -10.73
N LYS A 194 -12.64 20.38 -11.03
CA LYS A 194 -12.02 19.57 -12.08
C LYS A 194 -11.26 18.40 -11.52
N ASN A 195 -10.41 18.66 -10.55
CA ASN A 195 -9.53 17.68 -9.96
C ASN A 195 -8.87 18.25 -8.70
N TRP A 196 -8.25 17.36 -7.98
CA TRP A 196 -7.18 17.72 -7.07
C TRP A 196 -5.92 16.90 -7.39
N SER A 197 -4.78 17.40 -6.97
CA SER A 197 -3.50 16.75 -7.18
C SER A 197 -2.68 16.79 -5.92
N VAL A 198 -1.87 15.78 -5.73
CA VAL A 198 -0.94 15.67 -4.61
C VAL A 198 0.46 15.34 -5.10
N GLU A 199 1.45 16.04 -4.57
CA GLU A 199 2.85 15.73 -4.74
C GLU A 199 3.43 15.29 -3.41
N ILE A 200 4.16 14.19 -3.41
CA ILE A 200 4.69 13.53 -2.23
C ILE A 200 6.18 13.25 -2.43
N ALA A 201 7.00 13.57 -1.43
CA ALA A 201 8.40 13.18 -1.38
C ALA A 201 8.68 12.35 -0.13
N ILE A 202 9.07 11.10 -0.32
CA ILE A 202 9.41 10.16 0.74
C ILE A 202 10.93 10.00 0.78
N PRO A 203 11.59 10.34 1.90
CA PRO A 203 13.05 10.19 2.01
C PRO A 203 13.49 8.73 1.95
N TRP A 204 14.57 8.43 1.24
CA TRP A 204 15.12 7.06 1.16
C TRP A 204 15.53 6.49 2.52
N ASN A 205 15.93 7.32 3.47
CA ASN A 205 16.28 6.86 4.81
C ASN A 205 15.09 6.27 5.60
N THR A 206 13.86 6.57 5.22
CA THR A 206 12.65 5.92 5.73
C THR A 206 12.74 4.40 5.62
N PHE A 207 13.20 3.92 4.47
CA PHE A 207 13.30 2.49 4.19
C PHE A 207 14.53 1.83 4.78
N ILE A 208 15.62 2.58 4.98
CA ILE A 208 16.91 2.05 5.46
C ILE A 208 16.91 1.83 6.98
N SER A 209 16.20 2.64 7.74
CA SER A 209 16.23 2.59 9.21
C SER A 209 15.70 1.28 9.78
N ASN A 210 14.81 0.61 9.06
CA ASN A 210 14.20 -0.65 9.47
C ASN A 210 14.98 -1.89 8.96
N TYR A 211 15.91 -1.71 8.00
CA TYR A 211 16.68 -2.79 7.36
C TYR A 211 18.14 -2.88 7.81
N ARG A 212 18.53 -2.34 8.95
CA ARG A 212 19.94 -2.34 9.43
C ARG A 212 20.60 -3.72 9.58
N SER A 213 19.95 -4.82 9.25
CA SER A 213 20.53 -6.17 9.30
C SER A 213 20.76 -6.83 7.93
N TYR A 214 20.36 -6.23 6.82
CA TYR A 214 20.56 -6.82 5.50
C TYR A 214 21.63 -6.06 4.72
N THR A 215 22.84 -6.62 4.67
CA THR A 215 23.83 -6.25 3.66
C THR A 215 23.38 -6.87 2.35
N PHE A 216 22.96 -6.03 1.38
CA PHE A 216 22.73 -6.49 0.01
C PHE A 216 24.04 -7.07 -0.54
N PRO A 217 24.06 -8.32 -1.00
CA PRO A 217 25.20 -8.79 -1.77
C PRO A 217 25.18 -8.05 -3.12
N TYR A 218 26.28 -7.40 -3.45
CA TYR A 218 26.54 -6.77 -4.75
C TYR A 218 26.58 -7.82 -5.87
#